data_36a93a18362efcc8bf0d3d8959a93eab
#
_entry.id   36a93a18362efcc8bf0d3d8959a93eab
#
_cell.length_a   1.000
_cell.length_b   1.000
_cell.length_c   1.000
_cell.angle_alpha   90.00
_cell.angle_beta   90.00
_cell.angle_gamma   90.00
#
_symmetry.space_group_name_H-M   'P 1'
#
loop_
_entity.id
_entity.type
_entity.pdbx_description
1 polymer ?
#
loop_
_entity_poly.entity_id
_entity_poly.type
_entity_poly.pdbx_seq_one_letter_code
_entity_poly.pdbx_strand_id
1 'polypeptide(L)'
;MSLFRKMFDFDEKELRRFDKIADEILKLDDEYSKLSDDELKKKTEEFKNRLNDGEDFDDILVEAFATAREACYRVIKEKPYKVQLIGGLALHYGNIAEMKTGEGKTLTSVMPAYLNALGGQGVHIVTVNEYLAERDSKWMGQIHEFLGLTVGLNLRDLTPSEKRAEYDKDILYSTNNEIGFDYLRDNMAIRKEDRVQQRGLNYAIVDEVDSILIDEARTPLIISGGFLENKNLYIDADRFAKSLNYDTDIVYDAKLKRSNLSEEGMKKAEKYFKVDNLYDVNNSTLVHFINQALHANYSQKNDVDYVVKDGKIVIVDQFTGRLMPGRAFSDGLHQAIEAKEGVEIQQETKTLATITFQNLFRMYNKLSGMTGTAKTEEEEFREIYNMY
;
A
#
# COMPACT_ATOMS: atom_id res chain seq x y z
N MET A 1 23.83 33.19 -6.29
CA MET A 1 22.40 33.14 -6.54
C MET A 1 21.85 31.90 -5.86
N SER A 2 20.95 32.09 -4.90
CA SER A 2 20.43 31.02 -4.03
C SER A 2 19.67 29.97 -4.82
N LEU A 3 19.76 28.69 -4.43
CA LEU A 3 18.97 27.58 -4.96
C LEU A 3 17.46 27.93 -4.98
N PHE A 4 16.99 28.64 -3.96
CA PHE A 4 15.62 29.18 -3.84
C PHE A 4 15.20 30.05 -5.03
N ARG A 5 16.08 30.88 -5.56
CA ARG A 5 15.74 31.75 -6.69
C ARG A 5 15.60 30.99 -8.01
N LYS A 6 16.36 29.89 -8.18
CA LYS A 6 16.20 28.99 -9.32
C LYS A 6 14.91 28.15 -9.27
N MET A 7 14.41 27.86 -8.07
CA MET A 7 13.15 27.16 -7.86
C MET A 7 11.95 27.97 -8.29
N PHE A 8 11.82 29.22 -7.79
CA PHE A 8 10.74 30.13 -8.20
C PHE A 8 10.73 30.39 -9.72
N ASP A 9 11.91 30.46 -10.35
CA ASP A 9 12.01 30.63 -11.81
C ASP A 9 11.51 29.38 -12.58
N PHE A 10 11.63 28.17 -12.02
CA PHE A 10 11.14 26.95 -12.67
C PHE A 10 9.61 26.85 -12.60
N ASP A 11 9.02 27.01 -11.43
CA ASP A 11 7.57 26.93 -11.22
C ASP A 11 6.84 27.98 -12.03
N GLU A 12 7.31 29.23 -12.05
CA GLU A 12 6.74 30.28 -12.89
C GLU A 12 6.83 29.98 -14.40
N LYS A 13 7.91 29.34 -14.83
CA LYS A 13 8.10 28.99 -16.25
C LYS A 13 7.14 27.88 -16.66
N GLU A 14 6.98 26.84 -15.86
CA GLU A 14 6.04 25.76 -16.11
C GLU A 14 4.60 26.25 -16.06
N LEU A 15 4.23 27.06 -15.07
CA LEU A 15 2.89 27.65 -15.01
C LEU A 15 2.58 28.48 -16.26
N ARG A 16 3.53 29.28 -16.76
CA ARG A 16 3.37 30.04 -18.03
C ARG A 16 3.24 29.12 -19.24
N ARG A 17 3.90 27.98 -19.24
CA ARG A 17 3.74 26.96 -20.28
C ARG A 17 2.35 26.35 -20.23
N PHE A 18 1.89 25.92 -19.06
CA PHE A 18 0.55 25.35 -18.88
C PHE A 18 -0.56 26.36 -19.17
N ASP A 19 -0.37 27.62 -18.81
CA ASP A 19 -1.31 28.71 -19.13
C ASP A 19 -1.50 28.86 -20.65
N LYS A 20 -0.42 28.81 -21.42
CA LYS A 20 -0.48 28.88 -22.90
C LYS A 20 -1.17 27.64 -23.49
N ILE A 21 -0.84 26.44 -23.02
CA ILE A 21 -1.47 25.20 -23.48
C ILE A 21 -2.97 25.23 -23.16
N ALA A 22 -3.34 25.69 -21.95
CA ALA A 22 -4.74 25.86 -21.58
C ALA A 22 -5.49 26.84 -22.50
N ASP A 23 -4.83 27.94 -22.94
CA ASP A 23 -5.41 28.85 -23.93
C ASP A 23 -5.59 28.19 -25.30
N GLU A 24 -4.68 27.30 -25.72
CA GLU A 24 -4.82 26.52 -26.96
C GLU A 24 -5.99 25.54 -26.86
N ILE A 25 -6.17 24.86 -25.73
CA ILE A 25 -7.33 23.99 -25.47
C ILE A 25 -8.64 24.80 -25.56
N LEU A 26 -8.69 25.96 -24.94
CA LEU A 26 -9.89 26.80 -24.92
C LEU A 26 -10.26 27.32 -26.31
N LYS A 27 -9.30 27.53 -27.23
CA LYS A 27 -9.58 27.95 -28.62
C LYS A 27 -10.37 26.89 -29.40
N LEU A 28 -10.27 25.61 -29.00
CA LEU A 28 -11.00 24.52 -29.64
C LEU A 28 -12.47 24.41 -29.19
N ASP A 29 -12.91 25.17 -28.19
CA ASP A 29 -14.26 25.10 -27.64
C ASP A 29 -15.37 25.22 -28.70
N ASP A 30 -15.27 26.20 -29.59
CA ASP A 30 -16.29 26.43 -30.61
C ASP A 30 -16.34 25.31 -31.66
N GLU A 31 -15.22 24.70 -31.94
CA GLU A 31 -15.12 23.56 -32.86
C GLU A 31 -15.71 22.30 -32.22
N TYR A 32 -15.24 21.94 -31.01
CA TYR A 32 -15.64 20.73 -30.33
C TYR A 32 -17.11 20.74 -29.88
N SER A 33 -17.65 21.91 -29.55
CA SER A 33 -19.07 22.05 -29.21
C SER A 33 -20.03 21.71 -30.36
N LYS A 34 -19.56 21.82 -31.62
CA LYS A 34 -20.34 21.52 -32.84
C LYS A 34 -20.27 20.07 -33.26
N LEU A 35 -19.33 19.30 -32.73
CA LEU A 35 -19.24 17.87 -33.02
C LEU A 35 -20.48 17.14 -32.50
N SER A 36 -20.99 16.16 -33.23
CA SER A 36 -21.94 15.22 -32.71
C SER A 36 -21.33 14.32 -31.64
N ASP A 37 -22.16 13.65 -30.83
CA ASP A 37 -21.65 12.70 -29.82
C ASP A 37 -20.81 11.58 -30.46
N ASP A 38 -21.21 11.10 -31.63
CA ASP A 38 -20.47 10.04 -32.35
C ASP A 38 -19.13 10.56 -32.89
N GLU A 39 -19.04 11.77 -33.35
CA GLU A 39 -17.78 12.38 -33.79
C GLU A 39 -16.84 12.59 -32.59
N LEU A 40 -17.37 13.04 -31.44
CA LEU A 40 -16.56 13.24 -30.25
C LEU A 40 -16.02 11.89 -29.72
N LYS A 41 -16.83 10.84 -29.72
CA LYS A 41 -16.40 9.47 -29.34
C LYS A 41 -15.34 8.91 -30.27
N LYS A 42 -15.44 9.16 -31.57
CA LYS A 42 -14.44 8.74 -32.57
C LYS A 42 -13.07 9.36 -32.36
N LYS A 43 -12.97 10.51 -31.69
CA LYS A 43 -11.67 11.12 -31.32
C LYS A 43 -10.82 10.16 -30.47
N THR A 44 -11.40 9.35 -29.61
CA THR A 44 -10.67 8.34 -28.83
C THR A 44 -9.96 7.32 -29.72
N GLU A 45 -10.62 6.80 -30.76
CA GLU A 45 -10.00 5.88 -31.72
C GLU A 45 -8.94 6.59 -32.57
N GLU A 46 -9.20 7.83 -32.99
CA GLU A 46 -8.26 8.65 -33.72
C GLU A 46 -6.94 8.83 -32.93
N PHE A 47 -7.04 9.21 -31.64
CA PHE A 47 -5.87 9.41 -30.79
C PHE A 47 -5.12 8.10 -30.54
N LYS A 48 -5.82 6.99 -30.27
CA LYS A 48 -5.16 5.68 -30.11
C LYS A 48 -4.39 5.27 -31.38
N ASN A 49 -4.93 5.53 -32.57
CA ASN A 49 -4.26 5.25 -33.83
C ASN A 49 -3.02 6.14 -34.00
N ARG A 50 -3.12 7.45 -33.72
CA ARG A 50 -1.97 8.38 -33.80
C ARG A 50 -0.83 7.97 -32.87
N LEU A 51 -1.14 7.56 -31.61
CA LEU A 51 -0.15 7.01 -30.68
C LEU A 51 0.48 5.71 -31.22
N ASN A 52 -0.30 4.83 -31.83
CA ASN A 52 0.21 3.60 -32.45
C ASN A 52 1.08 3.87 -33.69
N ASP A 53 0.82 4.96 -34.39
CA ASP A 53 1.59 5.41 -35.58
C ASP A 53 2.86 6.16 -35.19
N GLY A 54 3.10 6.39 -33.88
CA GLY A 54 4.37 6.89 -33.36
C GLY A 54 4.33 8.35 -32.86
N GLU A 55 3.17 8.99 -32.82
CA GLU A 55 3.00 10.26 -32.08
C GLU A 55 3.12 10.01 -30.58
N ASP A 56 3.48 11.05 -29.82
CA ASP A 56 3.52 10.98 -28.36
C ASP A 56 2.29 11.67 -27.71
N PHE A 57 2.22 11.62 -26.38
CA PHE A 57 1.12 12.24 -25.66
C PHE A 57 1.07 13.76 -25.83
N ASP A 58 2.22 14.42 -25.99
CA ASP A 58 2.28 15.89 -26.15
C ASP A 58 1.70 16.31 -27.52
N ASP A 59 1.82 15.46 -28.56
CA ASP A 59 1.29 15.72 -29.90
C ASP A 59 -0.26 15.77 -29.90
N ILE A 60 -0.91 14.95 -29.09
CA ILE A 60 -2.37 14.84 -29.01
C ILE A 60 -2.97 15.58 -27.81
N LEU A 61 -2.16 16.12 -26.91
CA LEU A 61 -2.57 16.66 -25.59
C LEU A 61 -3.68 17.69 -25.69
N VAL A 62 -3.50 18.70 -26.54
CA VAL A 62 -4.45 19.83 -26.67
C VAL A 62 -5.81 19.33 -27.13
N GLU A 63 -5.84 18.47 -28.14
CA GLU A 63 -7.06 17.88 -28.70
C GLU A 63 -7.72 16.92 -27.72
N ALA A 64 -6.95 16.09 -27.03
CA ALA A 64 -7.47 15.14 -26.05
C ALA A 64 -8.07 15.84 -24.83
N PHE A 65 -7.43 16.92 -24.31
CA PHE A 65 -7.99 17.72 -23.25
C PHE A 65 -9.27 18.46 -23.68
N ALA A 66 -9.32 18.99 -24.89
CA ALA A 66 -10.53 19.60 -25.46
C ALA A 66 -11.67 18.57 -25.58
N THR A 67 -11.37 17.34 -26.02
CA THR A 67 -12.32 16.22 -26.12
C THR A 67 -12.91 15.89 -24.74
N ALA A 68 -12.05 15.66 -23.74
CA ALA A 68 -12.49 15.33 -22.38
C ALA A 68 -13.28 16.48 -21.75
N ARG A 69 -12.86 17.72 -21.96
CA ARG A 69 -13.55 18.92 -21.44
C ARG A 69 -14.96 19.08 -22.02
N GLU A 70 -15.13 18.86 -23.32
CA GLU A 70 -16.46 18.88 -23.97
C GLU A 70 -17.31 17.70 -23.47
N ALA A 71 -16.73 16.51 -23.30
CA ALA A 71 -17.43 15.35 -22.74
C ALA A 71 -17.92 15.61 -21.30
N CYS A 72 -17.13 16.28 -20.45
CA CYS A 72 -17.57 16.70 -19.11
C CYS A 72 -18.84 17.54 -19.19
N TYR A 73 -18.89 18.52 -20.08
CA TYR A 73 -20.08 19.36 -20.24
C TYR A 73 -21.29 18.58 -20.74
N ARG A 74 -21.10 17.65 -21.69
CA ARG A 74 -22.22 16.86 -22.23
C ARG A 74 -22.81 15.90 -21.21
N VAL A 75 -21.94 15.23 -20.44
CA VAL A 75 -22.36 14.15 -19.53
C VAL A 75 -22.86 14.71 -18.19
N ILE A 76 -22.07 15.56 -17.54
CA ILE A 76 -22.38 16.04 -16.18
C ILE A 76 -22.78 17.51 -16.12
N LYS A 77 -22.82 18.22 -17.24
CA LYS A 77 -23.15 19.65 -17.38
C LYS A 77 -22.18 20.58 -16.67
N GLU A 78 -20.98 20.11 -16.38
CA GLU A 78 -19.90 20.91 -15.82
C GLU A 78 -18.75 21.00 -16.83
N LYS A 79 -18.38 22.23 -17.20
CA LYS A 79 -17.28 22.44 -18.14
C LYS A 79 -16.04 22.91 -17.36
N PRO A 80 -14.92 22.15 -17.37
CA PRO A 80 -13.72 22.54 -16.64
C PRO A 80 -13.25 23.95 -16.97
N TYR A 81 -12.93 24.74 -15.94
CA TYR A 81 -12.38 26.08 -16.07
C TYR A 81 -10.89 26.04 -16.44
N LYS A 82 -10.35 27.17 -16.93
CA LYS A 82 -8.93 27.30 -17.28
C LYS A 82 -7.99 26.84 -16.16
N VAL A 83 -8.28 27.20 -14.90
CA VAL A 83 -7.47 26.79 -13.74
C VAL A 83 -7.47 25.26 -13.54
N GLN A 84 -8.58 24.59 -13.85
CA GLN A 84 -8.66 23.14 -13.79
C GLN A 84 -7.91 22.46 -14.97
N LEU A 85 -7.87 23.10 -16.15
CA LEU A 85 -7.00 22.65 -17.24
C LEU A 85 -5.52 22.75 -16.84
N ILE A 86 -5.11 23.86 -16.22
CA ILE A 86 -3.74 24.02 -15.70
C ILE A 86 -3.41 22.96 -14.65
N GLY A 87 -4.32 22.69 -13.69
CA GLY A 87 -4.16 21.59 -12.73
C GLY A 87 -4.05 20.24 -13.40
N GLY A 88 -4.89 19.96 -14.40
CA GLY A 88 -4.82 18.71 -15.20
C GLY A 88 -3.51 18.57 -15.96
N LEU A 89 -2.95 19.66 -16.49
CA LEU A 89 -1.62 19.68 -17.12
C LEU A 89 -0.52 19.36 -16.11
N ALA A 90 -0.57 19.98 -14.92
CA ALA A 90 0.38 19.64 -13.84
C ALA A 90 0.35 18.15 -13.50
N LEU A 91 -0.84 17.56 -13.36
CA LEU A 91 -1.00 16.12 -13.14
C LEU A 91 -0.44 15.30 -14.31
N HIS A 92 -0.72 15.68 -15.56
CA HIS A 92 -0.20 14.95 -16.72
C HIS A 92 1.34 14.91 -16.74
N TYR A 93 1.99 15.99 -16.39
CA TYR A 93 3.45 16.08 -16.33
C TYR A 93 4.07 15.53 -15.03
N GLY A 94 3.29 14.83 -14.20
CA GLY A 94 3.81 14.15 -13.01
C GLY A 94 4.07 15.10 -11.83
N ASN A 95 3.34 16.21 -11.74
CA ASN A 95 3.45 17.19 -10.69
C ASN A 95 2.26 17.14 -9.72
N ILE A 96 2.28 18.03 -8.72
CA ILE A 96 1.20 18.21 -7.75
C ILE A 96 0.35 19.41 -8.13
N ALA A 97 -0.96 19.21 -8.19
CA ALA A 97 -1.92 20.29 -8.34
C ALA A 97 -2.43 20.69 -6.95
N GLU A 98 -1.93 21.80 -6.40
CA GLU A 98 -2.52 22.37 -5.18
C GLU A 98 -3.81 23.12 -5.52
N MET A 99 -4.93 22.54 -5.10
CA MET A 99 -6.27 23.07 -5.31
C MET A 99 -7.06 22.95 -4.02
N LYS A 100 -7.66 24.06 -3.60
CA LYS A 100 -8.46 24.09 -2.35
C LYS A 100 -9.71 23.24 -2.46
N THR A 101 -10.22 22.82 -1.31
CA THR A 101 -11.50 22.11 -1.22
C THR A 101 -12.60 22.92 -1.91
N GLY A 102 -13.36 22.29 -2.80
CA GLY A 102 -14.41 22.93 -3.59
C GLY A 102 -13.97 23.51 -4.94
N GLU A 103 -12.67 23.52 -5.27
CA GLU A 103 -12.18 23.99 -6.58
C GLU A 103 -12.27 22.96 -7.70
N GLY A 104 -12.82 21.76 -7.41
CA GLY A 104 -13.11 20.74 -8.42
C GLY A 104 -11.92 19.85 -8.75
N LYS A 105 -11.13 19.42 -7.76
CA LYS A 105 -10.04 18.45 -7.91
C LYS A 105 -10.47 17.19 -8.69
N THR A 106 -11.61 16.61 -8.33
CA THR A 106 -12.15 15.39 -8.97
C THR A 106 -12.38 15.61 -10.48
N LEU A 107 -12.91 16.76 -10.88
CA LEU A 107 -13.11 17.10 -12.29
C LEU A 107 -11.78 17.37 -13.01
N THR A 108 -10.82 17.96 -12.32
CA THR A 108 -9.47 18.24 -12.84
C THR A 108 -8.74 16.96 -13.24
N SER A 109 -8.92 15.86 -12.52
CA SER A 109 -8.27 14.58 -12.82
C SER A 109 -8.79 13.90 -14.09
N VAL A 110 -9.95 14.28 -14.60
CA VAL A 110 -10.57 13.65 -15.79
C VAL A 110 -9.71 13.79 -17.04
N MET A 111 -9.21 15.00 -17.33
CA MET A 111 -8.44 15.25 -18.55
C MET A 111 -7.12 14.45 -18.59
N PRO A 112 -6.24 14.51 -17.56
CA PRO A 112 -5.02 13.72 -17.58
C PRO A 112 -5.28 12.22 -17.51
N ALA A 113 -6.33 11.76 -16.81
CA ALA A 113 -6.71 10.36 -16.79
C ALA A 113 -7.11 9.87 -18.19
N TYR A 114 -7.96 10.61 -18.89
CA TYR A 114 -8.36 10.31 -20.26
C TYR A 114 -7.15 10.21 -21.19
N LEU A 115 -6.33 11.26 -21.25
CA LEU A 115 -5.16 11.30 -22.15
C LEU A 115 -4.22 10.11 -21.91
N ASN A 116 -3.87 9.83 -20.65
CA ASN A 116 -2.91 8.75 -20.35
C ASN A 116 -3.51 7.34 -20.51
N ALA A 117 -4.81 7.19 -20.37
CA ALA A 117 -5.50 5.92 -20.62
C ALA A 117 -5.46 5.49 -22.10
N LEU A 118 -5.34 6.45 -23.04
CA LEU A 118 -5.22 6.17 -24.47
C LEU A 118 -4.01 5.30 -24.83
N GLY A 119 -2.96 5.34 -24.00
CA GLY A 119 -1.76 4.52 -24.17
C GLY A 119 -1.94 3.03 -23.79
N GLY A 120 -3.10 2.63 -23.28
CA GLY A 120 -3.45 1.22 -23.01
C GLY A 120 -2.75 0.58 -21.81
N GLN A 121 -1.92 1.33 -21.07
CA GLN A 121 -1.17 0.81 -19.91
C GLN A 121 -1.94 0.91 -18.59
N GLY A 122 -3.09 1.56 -18.58
CA GLY A 122 -3.93 1.79 -17.42
C GLY A 122 -3.53 3.00 -16.58
N VAL A 123 -4.54 3.65 -16.01
CA VAL A 123 -4.41 4.78 -15.09
C VAL A 123 -5.13 4.44 -13.78
N HIS A 124 -4.46 4.63 -12.65
CA HIS A 124 -5.06 4.43 -11.34
C HIS A 124 -5.37 5.78 -10.68
N ILE A 125 -6.63 6.00 -10.32
CA ILE A 125 -7.07 7.14 -9.51
C ILE A 125 -7.20 6.64 -8.09
N VAL A 126 -6.35 7.18 -7.20
CA VAL A 126 -6.17 6.66 -5.84
C VAL A 126 -6.77 7.61 -4.84
N THR A 127 -7.64 7.11 -3.98
CA THR A 127 -8.31 7.86 -2.92
C THR A 127 -8.01 7.26 -1.55
N VAL A 128 -8.31 8.02 -0.48
CA VAL A 128 -8.07 7.59 0.91
C VAL A 128 -9.08 6.56 1.43
N ASN A 129 -10.24 6.41 0.80
CA ASN A 129 -11.28 5.48 1.24
C ASN A 129 -12.17 4.99 0.09
N GLU A 130 -12.86 3.87 0.32
CA GLU A 130 -13.73 3.21 -0.66
C GLU A 130 -14.94 4.06 -1.08
N TYR A 131 -15.49 4.86 -0.16
CA TYR A 131 -16.63 5.72 -0.47
C TYR A 131 -16.27 6.75 -1.55
N LEU A 132 -15.10 7.38 -1.45
CA LEU A 132 -14.62 8.32 -2.46
C LEU A 132 -14.33 7.60 -3.78
N ALA A 133 -13.67 6.45 -3.74
CA ALA A 133 -13.39 5.67 -4.93
C ALA A 133 -14.68 5.29 -5.68
N GLU A 134 -15.69 4.82 -4.95
CA GLU A 134 -17.00 4.45 -5.52
C GLU A 134 -17.77 5.67 -6.04
N ARG A 135 -17.81 6.77 -5.28
CA ARG A 135 -18.47 8.02 -5.68
C ARG A 135 -17.87 8.55 -6.97
N ASP A 136 -16.54 8.65 -7.02
CA ASP A 136 -15.84 9.29 -8.13
C ASP A 136 -15.83 8.40 -9.37
N SER A 137 -15.73 7.08 -9.22
CA SER A 137 -15.89 6.14 -10.33
C SER A 137 -17.27 6.23 -10.98
N LYS A 138 -18.33 6.36 -10.18
CA LYS A 138 -19.71 6.51 -10.68
C LYS A 138 -19.96 7.86 -11.32
N TRP A 139 -19.36 8.92 -10.79
CA TRP A 139 -19.58 10.28 -11.26
C TRP A 139 -18.70 10.63 -12.46
N MET A 140 -17.39 10.50 -12.33
CA MET A 140 -16.44 10.82 -13.42
C MET A 140 -16.34 9.67 -14.44
N GLY A 141 -16.57 8.43 -14.02
CA GLY A 141 -16.56 7.25 -14.89
C GLY A 141 -17.50 7.38 -16.08
N GLN A 142 -18.68 7.99 -15.89
CA GLN A 142 -19.62 8.24 -17.00
C GLN A 142 -18.99 9.04 -18.15
N ILE A 143 -18.06 9.95 -17.85
CA ILE A 143 -17.38 10.77 -18.86
C ILE A 143 -16.43 9.90 -19.68
N HIS A 144 -15.66 9.06 -19.01
CA HIS A 144 -14.72 8.15 -19.64
C HIS A 144 -15.43 7.09 -20.49
N GLU A 145 -16.51 6.52 -19.95
CA GLU A 145 -17.36 5.56 -20.67
C GLU A 145 -18.05 6.20 -21.88
N PHE A 146 -18.51 7.44 -21.76
CA PHE A 146 -19.04 8.18 -22.90
C PHE A 146 -18.01 8.32 -24.01
N LEU A 147 -16.74 8.52 -23.69
CA LEU A 147 -15.64 8.60 -24.63
C LEU A 147 -15.13 7.22 -25.10
N GLY A 148 -15.73 6.11 -24.66
CA GLY A 148 -15.41 4.75 -25.11
C GLY A 148 -14.27 4.09 -24.35
N LEU A 149 -13.86 4.63 -23.17
CA LEU A 149 -12.92 3.99 -22.26
C LEU A 149 -13.66 3.13 -21.23
N THR A 150 -12.99 2.12 -20.72
CA THR A 150 -13.50 1.25 -19.67
C THR A 150 -13.06 1.75 -18.29
N VAL A 151 -14.00 1.70 -17.33
CA VAL A 151 -13.77 2.16 -15.95
C VAL A 151 -13.92 1.00 -14.98
N GLY A 152 -12.97 0.83 -14.09
CA GLY A 152 -12.93 -0.17 -13.04
C GLY A 152 -13.01 0.46 -11.64
N LEU A 153 -13.50 -0.34 -10.69
CA LEU A 153 -13.56 0.01 -9.28
C LEU A 153 -13.05 -1.16 -8.45
N ASN A 154 -11.88 -0.98 -7.83
CA ASN A 154 -11.28 -1.98 -6.97
C ASN A 154 -11.67 -1.76 -5.51
N LEU A 155 -12.45 -2.68 -4.95
CA LEU A 155 -12.91 -2.71 -3.57
C LEU A 155 -12.37 -3.93 -2.82
N ARG A 156 -12.39 -3.85 -1.50
CA ARG A 156 -11.87 -4.88 -0.60
C ARG A 156 -12.52 -6.24 -0.79
N ASP A 157 -13.84 -6.25 -0.94
CA ASP A 157 -14.63 -7.49 -0.92
C ASP A 157 -14.65 -8.24 -2.26
N LEU A 158 -13.95 -7.72 -3.28
CA LEU A 158 -13.85 -8.39 -4.58
C LEU A 158 -12.94 -9.61 -4.51
N THR A 159 -13.35 -10.68 -5.21
CA THR A 159 -12.51 -11.87 -5.41
C THR A 159 -11.29 -11.54 -6.29
N PRO A 160 -10.21 -12.34 -6.25
CA PRO A 160 -9.04 -12.11 -7.11
C PRO A 160 -9.35 -12.07 -8.61
N SER A 161 -10.33 -12.85 -9.08
CA SER A 161 -10.76 -12.83 -10.48
C SER A 161 -11.49 -11.54 -10.85
N GLU A 162 -12.35 -11.03 -9.97
CA GLU A 162 -13.04 -9.76 -10.15
C GLU A 162 -12.02 -8.60 -10.11
N LYS A 163 -11.13 -8.58 -9.11
CA LYS A 163 -10.06 -7.57 -9.03
C LYS A 163 -9.23 -7.53 -10.32
N ARG A 164 -8.85 -8.69 -10.86
CA ARG A 164 -8.11 -8.76 -12.14
C ARG A 164 -8.87 -8.11 -13.27
N ALA A 165 -10.18 -8.37 -13.38
CA ALA A 165 -11.03 -7.75 -14.40
C ALA A 165 -11.11 -6.22 -14.23
N GLU A 166 -11.11 -5.73 -12.98
CA GLU A 166 -11.09 -4.30 -12.71
C GLU A 166 -9.73 -3.67 -13.05
N TYR A 167 -8.61 -4.32 -12.71
CA TYR A 167 -7.26 -3.85 -13.09
C TYR A 167 -7.01 -3.83 -14.61
N ASP A 168 -7.74 -4.62 -15.38
CA ASP A 168 -7.63 -4.64 -16.85
C ASP A 168 -8.39 -3.49 -17.53
N LYS A 169 -9.17 -2.70 -16.80
CA LYS A 169 -9.84 -1.50 -17.32
C LYS A 169 -8.85 -0.38 -17.64
N ASP A 170 -9.28 0.55 -18.50
CA ASP A 170 -8.43 1.69 -18.91
C ASP A 170 -8.15 2.65 -17.75
N ILE A 171 -9.15 2.88 -16.90
CA ILE A 171 -9.06 3.74 -15.72
C ILE A 171 -9.61 2.97 -14.52
N LEU A 172 -8.81 2.86 -13.45
CA LEU A 172 -9.17 2.17 -12.21
C LEU A 172 -9.27 3.16 -11.07
N TYR A 173 -10.41 3.16 -10.38
CA TYR A 173 -10.57 3.83 -9.09
C TYR A 173 -10.31 2.83 -7.96
N SER A 174 -9.46 3.20 -7.00
CA SER A 174 -9.11 2.33 -5.87
C SER A 174 -8.65 3.14 -4.67
N THR A 175 -8.51 2.48 -3.53
CA THR A 175 -7.83 3.08 -2.37
C THR A 175 -6.34 2.75 -2.37
N ASN A 176 -5.55 3.60 -1.68
CA ASN A 176 -4.13 3.35 -1.41
C ASN A 176 -3.91 1.97 -0.77
N ASN A 177 -4.76 1.61 0.20
CA ASN A 177 -4.70 0.33 0.91
C ASN A 177 -4.91 -0.86 -0.03
N GLU A 178 -5.96 -0.84 -0.86
CA GLU A 178 -6.27 -1.97 -1.74
C GLU A 178 -5.18 -2.21 -2.78
N ILE A 179 -4.66 -1.14 -3.41
CA ILE A 179 -3.52 -1.26 -4.34
C ILE A 179 -2.30 -1.88 -3.63
N GLY A 180 -2.02 -1.45 -2.40
CA GLY A 180 -0.88 -1.95 -1.66
C GLY A 180 -1.04 -3.40 -1.19
N PHE A 181 -2.22 -3.79 -0.72
CA PHE A 181 -2.49 -5.18 -0.35
C PHE A 181 -2.53 -6.11 -1.56
N ASP A 182 -3.07 -5.65 -2.69
CA ASP A 182 -3.05 -6.41 -3.94
C ASP A 182 -1.61 -6.62 -4.42
N TYR A 183 -0.77 -5.58 -4.35
CA TYR A 183 0.66 -5.70 -4.65
C TYR A 183 1.37 -6.73 -3.75
N LEU A 184 1.11 -6.71 -2.44
CA LEU A 184 1.68 -7.69 -1.52
C LEU A 184 1.21 -9.12 -1.85
N ARG A 185 -0.10 -9.31 -2.12
CA ARG A 185 -0.66 -10.61 -2.52
C ARG A 185 -0.05 -11.10 -3.83
N ASP A 186 0.13 -10.23 -4.81
CA ASP A 186 0.74 -10.57 -6.10
C ASP A 186 2.21 -11.01 -5.97
N ASN A 187 2.95 -10.42 -5.02
CA ASN A 187 4.32 -10.84 -4.72
C ASN A 187 4.42 -12.17 -3.96
N MET A 188 3.32 -12.62 -3.37
CA MET A 188 3.20 -13.94 -2.73
C MET A 188 2.64 -15.00 -3.70
N ALA A 189 2.13 -14.61 -4.87
CA ALA A 189 1.55 -15.52 -5.85
C ALA A 189 2.64 -16.44 -6.44
N ILE A 190 2.35 -17.75 -6.46
CA ILE A 190 3.27 -18.76 -6.97
C ILE A 190 3.35 -18.71 -8.50
N ARG A 191 2.22 -18.44 -9.16
CA ARG A 191 2.11 -18.36 -10.61
C ARG A 191 1.78 -16.95 -11.06
N LYS A 192 2.33 -16.54 -12.21
CA LYS A 192 2.12 -15.20 -12.76
C LYS A 192 0.65 -14.92 -13.08
N GLU A 193 -0.06 -15.93 -13.56
CA GLU A 193 -1.49 -15.86 -13.88
C GLU A 193 -2.39 -15.64 -12.66
N ASP A 194 -1.90 -15.89 -11.45
CA ASP A 194 -2.66 -15.65 -10.21
C ASP A 194 -2.59 -14.19 -9.75
N ARG A 195 -1.72 -13.37 -10.34
CA ARG A 195 -1.59 -11.95 -10.03
C ARG A 195 -2.78 -11.15 -10.56
N VAL A 196 -3.19 -10.14 -9.80
CA VAL A 196 -4.26 -9.24 -10.20
C VAL A 196 -3.75 -8.01 -10.96
N GLN A 197 -2.57 -7.48 -10.60
CA GLN A 197 -1.92 -6.31 -11.22
C GLN A 197 -1.03 -6.72 -12.40
N GLN A 198 -1.59 -7.32 -13.44
CA GLN A 198 -0.79 -7.92 -14.52
C GLN A 198 -0.09 -6.91 -15.43
N ARG A 199 -0.66 -5.70 -15.59
CA ARG A 199 -0.06 -4.61 -16.40
C ARG A 199 0.99 -3.81 -15.64
N GLY A 200 1.18 -4.09 -14.34
CA GLY A 200 2.10 -3.33 -13.48
C GLY A 200 1.57 -1.96 -13.06
N LEU A 201 2.44 -1.12 -12.55
CA LEU A 201 2.13 0.19 -11.98
C LEU A 201 2.57 1.30 -12.96
N ASN A 202 1.65 1.70 -13.86
CA ASN A 202 1.99 2.65 -14.92
C ASN A 202 1.82 4.11 -14.46
N TYR A 203 0.59 4.58 -14.27
CA TYR A 203 0.33 5.96 -13.87
C TYR A 203 -0.67 6.01 -12.71
N ALA A 204 -0.32 6.74 -11.66
CA ALA A 204 -1.24 7.05 -10.56
C ALA A 204 -1.50 8.54 -10.42
N ILE A 205 -2.77 8.91 -10.27
CA ILE A 205 -3.23 10.21 -9.82
C ILE A 205 -3.75 10.03 -8.40
N VAL A 206 -3.07 10.63 -7.42
CA VAL A 206 -3.38 10.45 -5.99
C VAL A 206 -4.18 11.65 -5.50
N ASP A 207 -5.40 11.42 -5.03
CA ASP A 207 -6.19 12.44 -4.34
C ASP A 207 -5.82 12.51 -2.86
N GLU A 208 -5.81 13.70 -2.28
CA GLU A 208 -5.26 14.00 -0.95
C GLU A 208 -3.83 13.44 -0.81
N VAL A 209 -2.98 13.85 -1.73
CA VAL A 209 -1.63 13.30 -1.92
C VAL A 209 -0.71 13.50 -0.72
N ASP A 210 -0.87 14.57 0.03
CA ASP A 210 -0.16 14.85 1.29
C ASP A 210 -0.46 13.78 2.36
N SER A 211 -1.72 13.46 2.56
CA SER A 211 -2.10 12.41 3.52
C SER A 211 -1.50 11.05 3.14
N ILE A 212 -1.54 10.66 1.86
CA ILE A 212 -1.09 9.33 1.43
C ILE A 212 0.44 9.23 1.30
N LEU A 213 1.07 10.26 0.69
CA LEU A 213 2.50 10.19 0.34
C LEU A 213 3.43 10.84 1.36
N ILE A 214 2.90 11.62 2.31
CA ILE A 214 3.69 12.22 3.39
C ILE A 214 3.26 11.65 4.74
N ASP A 215 2.04 11.92 5.21
CA ASP A 215 1.60 11.55 6.55
C ASP A 215 1.63 10.04 6.79
N GLU A 216 1.09 9.25 5.86
CA GLU A 216 1.04 7.79 5.94
C GLU A 216 2.20 7.10 5.21
N ALA A 217 3.12 7.86 4.59
CA ALA A 217 4.15 7.34 3.69
C ALA A 217 4.97 6.18 4.28
N ARG A 218 5.31 6.27 5.56
CA ARG A 218 6.13 5.30 6.30
C ARG A 218 5.34 4.21 7.01
N THR A 219 4.00 4.29 7.00
CA THR A 219 3.14 3.27 7.59
C THR A 219 3.23 1.99 6.77
N PRO A 220 3.67 0.86 7.34
CA PRO A 220 3.79 -0.37 6.58
C PRO A 220 2.43 -1.07 6.45
N LEU A 221 2.11 -1.50 5.25
CA LEU A 221 1.12 -2.53 5.00
C LEU A 221 1.75 -3.89 5.29
N ILE A 222 1.07 -4.73 6.05
CA ILE A 222 1.62 -6.01 6.52
C ILE A 222 0.61 -7.13 6.23
N ILE A 223 1.07 -8.19 5.57
CA ILE A 223 0.36 -9.47 5.51
C ILE A 223 1.06 -10.41 6.47
N SER A 224 0.31 -10.91 7.44
CA SER A 224 0.77 -11.91 8.40
C SER A 224 0.05 -13.24 8.16
N GLY A 225 0.76 -14.32 8.31
CA GLY A 225 0.23 -15.68 8.26
C GLY A 225 0.44 -16.41 9.57
N GLY A 226 -0.50 -17.25 9.95
CA GLY A 226 -0.38 -18.14 11.11
C GLY A 226 0.14 -19.52 10.69
N PHE A 227 1.08 -20.08 11.46
CA PHE A 227 1.58 -21.44 11.30
C PHE A 227 1.13 -22.27 12.50
N LEU A 228 0.40 -23.37 12.23
CA LEU A 228 -0.08 -24.31 13.27
C LEU A 228 0.87 -25.50 13.49
N GLU A 229 1.93 -25.63 12.69
CA GLU A 229 2.66 -26.88 12.57
C GLU A 229 3.36 -27.37 13.86
N ASN A 230 3.52 -26.51 14.88
CA ASN A 230 4.39 -26.82 16.01
C ASN A 230 3.70 -26.83 17.39
N LYS A 231 2.36 -26.86 17.45
CA LYS A 231 1.64 -26.84 18.74
C LYS A 231 2.11 -27.93 19.72
N ASN A 232 2.33 -29.14 19.25
CA ASN A 232 2.81 -30.26 20.06
C ASN A 232 4.24 -30.03 20.58
N LEU A 233 5.09 -29.39 19.78
CA LEU A 233 6.47 -29.09 20.17
C LEU A 233 6.54 -28.05 21.31
N TYR A 234 5.65 -27.07 21.37
CA TYR A 234 5.54 -26.16 22.53
C TYR A 234 5.17 -26.90 23.79
N ILE A 235 4.19 -27.83 23.72
CA ILE A 235 3.75 -28.63 24.85
C ILE A 235 4.85 -29.58 25.33
N ASP A 236 5.55 -30.22 24.40
CA ASP A 236 6.63 -31.19 24.74
C ASP A 236 7.86 -30.45 25.29
N ALA A 237 8.19 -29.27 24.75
CA ALA A 237 9.26 -28.42 25.26
C ALA A 237 8.94 -27.87 26.67
N ASP A 238 7.68 -27.50 26.93
CA ASP A 238 7.24 -27.07 28.26
C ASP A 238 7.34 -28.23 29.29
N ARG A 239 6.86 -29.44 28.94
CA ARG A 239 6.99 -30.62 29.80
C ARG A 239 8.45 -30.91 30.10
N PHE A 240 9.32 -30.84 29.09
CA PHE A 240 10.76 -31.03 29.28
C PHE A 240 11.30 -29.93 30.21
N ALA A 241 11.03 -28.67 29.99
CA ALA A 241 11.49 -27.58 30.84
C ALA A 241 11.08 -27.76 32.30
N LYS A 242 9.83 -28.16 32.56
CA LYS A 242 9.31 -28.44 33.90
C LYS A 242 9.96 -29.68 34.58
N SER A 243 10.58 -30.57 33.79
CA SER A 243 11.28 -31.77 34.32
C SER A 243 12.72 -31.48 34.78
N LEU A 244 13.26 -30.29 34.46
CA LEU A 244 14.64 -29.93 34.77
C LEU A 244 14.80 -29.47 36.22
N ASN A 245 15.99 -29.74 36.78
CA ASN A 245 16.41 -29.17 38.05
C ASN A 245 17.10 -27.83 37.82
N TYR A 246 16.58 -26.76 38.48
CA TYR A 246 17.06 -25.37 38.29
C TYR A 246 18.55 -25.25 38.59
N ASP A 247 19.05 -25.90 39.65
CA ASP A 247 20.43 -25.69 40.14
C ASP A 247 21.51 -26.45 39.32
N THR A 248 21.11 -27.54 38.63
CA THR A 248 22.05 -28.39 37.91
C THR A 248 21.92 -28.30 36.41
N ASP A 249 20.70 -28.16 35.90
CA ASP A 249 20.39 -28.30 34.49
C ASP A 249 20.29 -26.99 33.74
N ILE A 250 20.21 -25.86 34.48
CA ILE A 250 19.94 -24.53 33.93
C ILE A 250 21.04 -23.55 34.31
N VAL A 251 21.45 -22.72 33.36
CA VAL A 251 22.31 -21.57 33.56
C VAL A 251 21.48 -20.32 33.35
N TYR A 252 21.26 -19.56 34.42
CA TYR A 252 20.50 -18.31 34.36
C TYR A 252 21.42 -17.10 34.28
N ASP A 253 21.28 -16.32 33.21
CA ASP A 253 21.96 -15.02 33.07
C ASP A 253 21.03 -13.90 33.57
N ALA A 254 21.34 -13.37 34.76
CA ALA A 254 20.55 -12.34 35.41
C ALA A 254 20.58 -10.98 34.65
N LYS A 255 21.65 -10.71 33.89
CA LYS A 255 21.76 -9.45 33.12
C LYS A 255 20.88 -9.45 31.88
N LEU A 256 20.84 -10.59 31.20
CA LEU A 256 20.05 -10.78 29.98
C LEU A 256 18.63 -11.32 30.26
N LYS A 257 18.34 -11.67 31.53
CA LYS A 257 17.10 -12.38 31.94
C LYS A 257 16.82 -13.59 31.07
N ARG A 258 17.88 -14.37 30.75
CA ARG A 258 17.79 -15.57 29.90
C ARG A 258 18.20 -16.83 30.64
N SER A 259 17.47 -17.90 30.41
CA SER A 259 17.76 -19.24 30.93
C SER A 259 18.22 -20.13 29.78
N ASN A 260 19.36 -20.76 29.93
CA ASN A 260 19.93 -21.72 28.96
C ASN A 260 20.17 -23.06 29.64
N LEU A 261 20.32 -24.12 28.86
CA LEU A 261 20.71 -25.43 29.38
C LEU A 261 22.17 -25.43 29.81
N SER A 262 22.48 -26.11 30.96
CA SER A 262 23.82 -26.51 31.30
C SER A 262 24.27 -27.71 30.45
N GLU A 263 25.50 -28.15 30.59
CA GLU A 263 25.97 -29.39 29.93
C GLU A 263 25.14 -30.61 30.35
N GLU A 264 24.71 -30.68 31.61
CA GLU A 264 23.85 -31.75 32.11
C GLU A 264 22.43 -31.62 31.55
N GLY A 265 21.91 -30.39 31.49
CA GLY A 265 20.64 -30.11 30.86
C GLY A 265 20.60 -30.46 29.37
N MET A 266 21.68 -30.20 28.63
CA MET A 266 21.81 -30.60 27.22
C MET A 266 21.73 -32.12 27.04
N LYS A 267 22.47 -32.90 27.84
CA LYS A 267 22.41 -34.37 27.80
C LYS A 267 21.00 -34.90 28.11
N LYS A 268 20.30 -34.27 29.03
CA LYS A 268 18.90 -34.60 29.33
C LYS A 268 17.98 -34.30 28.17
N ALA A 269 18.18 -33.15 27.47
CA ALA A 269 17.42 -32.76 26.29
C ALA A 269 17.62 -33.79 25.14
N GLU A 270 18.86 -34.15 24.84
CA GLU A 270 19.21 -35.15 23.84
C GLU A 270 18.51 -36.49 24.09
N LYS A 271 18.55 -36.94 25.36
CA LYS A 271 17.86 -38.17 25.76
C LYS A 271 16.34 -38.08 25.68
N TYR A 272 15.76 -36.92 26.10
CA TYR A 272 14.31 -36.72 26.10
C TYR A 272 13.74 -36.67 24.69
N PHE A 273 14.38 -35.89 23.81
CA PHE A 273 13.94 -35.70 22.44
C PHE A 273 14.51 -36.77 21.47
N LYS A 274 15.34 -37.68 21.95
CA LYS A 274 15.95 -38.77 21.16
C LYS A 274 16.77 -38.27 19.97
N VAL A 275 17.60 -37.25 20.21
CA VAL A 275 18.54 -36.69 19.24
C VAL A 275 19.97 -36.96 19.70
N ASP A 276 20.89 -37.21 18.78
CA ASP A 276 22.29 -37.53 19.10
C ASP A 276 23.10 -36.27 19.47
N ASN A 277 22.78 -35.15 18.87
CA ASN A 277 23.39 -33.85 19.16
C ASN A 277 22.32 -32.75 19.06
N LEU A 278 22.04 -32.10 20.20
CA LEU A 278 21.03 -31.07 20.27
C LEU A 278 21.33 -29.86 19.35
N TYR A 279 22.59 -29.51 19.20
CA TYR A 279 23.02 -28.33 18.40
C TYR A 279 23.39 -28.67 16.95
N ASP A 280 23.01 -29.87 16.46
CA ASP A 280 23.06 -30.12 15.02
C ASP A 280 22.15 -29.15 14.26
N VAL A 281 22.56 -28.76 13.04
CA VAL A 281 21.82 -27.82 12.19
C VAL A 281 20.36 -28.25 11.97
N ASN A 282 20.15 -29.57 11.87
CA ASN A 282 18.81 -30.16 11.68
C ASN A 282 17.91 -30.00 12.91
N ASN A 283 18.49 -29.82 14.09
CA ASN A 283 17.77 -29.64 15.36
C ASN A 283 17.56 -28.20 15.77
N SER A 284 17.92 -27.23 14.92
CA SER A 284 17.81 -25.78 15.21
C SER A 284 16.40 -25.34 15.64
N THR A 285 15.37 -25.92 15.01
CA THR A 285 13.97 -25.70 15.37
C THR A 285 13.67 -26.22 16.78
N LEU A 286 14.10 -27.40 17.12
CA LEU A 286 13.92 -28.00 18.45
C LEU A 286 14.62 -27.18 19.53
N VAL A 287 15.87 -26.74 19.28
CA VAL A 287 16.62 -25.84 20.18
C VAL A 287 15.86 -24.56 20.44
N HIS A 288 15.25 -23.98 19.39
CA HIS A 288 14.44 -22.79 19.53
C HIS A 288 13.27 -23.00 20.51
N PHE A 289 12.48 -24.06 20.33
CA PHE A 289 11.34 -24.36 21.23
C PHE A 289 11.76 -24.64 22.66
N ILE A 290 12.88 -25.36 22.87
CA ILE A 290 13.44 -25.59 24.20
C ILE A 290 13.83 -24.26 24.85
N ASN A 291 14.52 -23.38 24.14
CA ASN A 291 14.92 -22.06 24.66
C ASN A 291 13.71 -21.20 25.02
N GLN A 292 12.65 -21.21 24.20
CA GLN A 292 11.43 -20.47 24.50
C GLN A 292 10.71 -21.06 25.73
N ALA A 293 10.66 -22.38 25.87
CA ALA A 293 10.08 -23.04 27.04
C ALA A 293 10.88 -22.72 28.32
N LEU A 294 12.21 -22.70 28.26
CA LEU A 294 13.06 -22.28 29.39
C LEU A 294 12.81 -20.81 29.76
N HIS A 295 12.72 -19.93 28.75
CA HIS A 295 12.44 -18.53 28.97
C HIS A 295 11.06 -18.32 29.60
N ALA A 296 10.02 -19.03 29.11
CA ALA A 296 8.69 -18.96 29.67
C ALA A 296 8.62 -19.46 31.12
N ASN A 297 9.28 -20.59 31.45
CA ASN A 297 9.17 -21.19 32.76
C ASN A 297 10.06 -20.53 33.82
N TYR A 298 11.24 -20.06 33.46
CA TYR A 298 12.27 -19.61 34.43
C TYR A 298 12.53 -18.10 34.40
N SER A 299 12.18 -17.40 33.33
CA SER A 299 12.43 -15.95 33.19
C SER A 299 11.14 -15.12 33.23
N GLN A 300 9.99 -15.70 32.86
CA GLN A 300 8.69 -15.00 32.85
C GLN A 300 7.81 -15.42 34.02
N LYS A 301 7.23 -14.44 34.72
CA LYS A 301 6.42 -14.66 35.92
C LYS A 301 5.00 -14.16 35.70
N ASN A 302 4.03 -15.03 36.06
CA ASN A 302 2.63 -14.62 36.13
C ASN A 302 2.47 -13.51 37.17
N ASP A 303 1.55 -12.59 36.94
CA ASP A 303 1.25 -11.40 37.72
C ASP A 303 2.37 -10.33 37.77
N VAL A 304 3.47 -10.55 37.01
CA VAL A 304 4.58 -9.59 36.90
C VAL A 304 4.80 -9.23 35.44
N ASP A 305 5.07 -10.21 34.60
CA ASP A 305 5.37 -10.00 33.18
C ASP A 305 4.13 -10.20 32.29
N TYR A 306 3.17 -11.02 32.75
CA TYR A 306 1.90 -11.29 32.09
C TYR A 306 0.84 -11.71 33.13
N VAL A 307 -0.43 -11.72 32.71
CA VAL A 307 -1.55 -12.31 33.46
C VAL A 307 -2.36 -13.25 32.56
N VAL A 308 -3.04 -14.22 33.17
CA VAL A 308 -4.01 -15.06 32.46
C VAL A 308 -5.40 -14.45 32.67
N LYS A 309 -6.01 -13.97 31.59
CA LYS A 309 -7.36 -13.40 31.61
C LYS A 309 -8.22 -13.99 30.50
N ASP A 310 -9.40 -14.47 30.87
CA ASP A 310 -10.36 -15.08 29.94
C ASP A 310 -9.75 -16.20 29.09
N GLY A 311 -8.84 -17.02 29.67
CA GLY A 311 -8.15 -18.09 28.98
C GLY A 311 -7.07 -17.65 27.98
N LYS A 312 -6.61 -16.38 28.07
CA LYS A 312 -5.58 -15.80 27.20
C LYS A 312 -4.47 -15.15 28.03
N ILE A 313 -3.27 -15.16 27.46
CA ILE A 313 -2.13 -14.42 28.03
C ILE A 313 -2.25 -12.95 27.65
N VAL A 314 -2.15 -12.06 28.65
CA VAL A 314 -2.13 -10.61 28.45
C VAL A 314 -0.85 -10.07 29.07
N ILE A 315 -0.06 -9.34 28.27
CA ILE A 315 1.23 -8.77 28.71
C ILE A 315 0.99 -7.64 29.73
N VAL A 316 1.87 -7.57 30.74
CA VAL A 316 1.94 -6.46 31.68
C VAL A 316 3.12 -5.56 31.27
N ASP A 317 2.87 -4.28 31.07
CA ASP A 317 3.94 -3.31 30.81
C ASP A 317 4.81 -3.13 32.07
N GLN A 318 6.09 -3.41 31.98
CA GLN A 318 7.03 -3.40 33.11
C GLN A 318 7.24 -2.01 33.73
N PHE A 319 6.98 -0.92 32.99
CA PHE A 319 7.16 0.44 33.47
C PHE A 319 5.90 1.00 34.10
N THR A 320 4.74 0.71 33.54
CA THR A 320 3.46 1.31 33.97
C THR A 320 2.58 0.34 34.75
N GLY A 321 2.89 -0.97 34.73
CA GLY A 321 2.02 -2.02 35.32
C GLY A 321 0.68 -2.20 34.61
N ARG A 322 0.47 -1.58 33.45
CA ARG A 322 -0.80 -1.65 32.71
C ARG A 322 -0.85 -2.91 31.85
N LEU A 323 -2.06 -3.48 31.77
CA LEU A 323 -2.34 -4.57 30.84
C LEU A 323 -2.31 -4.06 29.40
N MET A 324 -1.69 -4.84 28.51
CA MET A 324 -1.55 -4.52 27.09
C MET A 324 -2.34 -5.54 26.24
N PRO A 325 -3.67 -5.46 26.17
CA PRO A 325 -4.47 -6.39 25.39
C PRO A 325 -4.15 -6.22 23.89
N GLY A 326 -4.12 -7.34 23.17
CA GLY A 326 -3.83 -7.36 21.74
C GLY A 326 -2.33 -7.32 21.37
N ARG A 327 -1.42 -7.24 22.37
CA ARG A 327 0.02 -7.45 22.16
C ARG A 327 0.43 -8.88 22.50
N ALA A 328 1.43 -9.39 21.81
CA ALA A 328 2.02 -10.70 22.04
C ALA A 328 3.55 -10.57 22.20
N PHE A 329 4.14 -11.47 22.98
CA PHE A 329 5.60 -11.63 22.97
C PHE A 329 6.05 -12.19 21.61
N SER A 330 7.21 -11.78 21.13
CA SER A 330 7.79 -12.23 19.86
C SER A 330 8.43 -13.61 19.95
N ASP A 331 8.81 -14.12 18.79
CA ASP A 331 9.67 -15.29 18.61
C ASP A 331 9.17 -16.58 19.28
N GLY A 332 7.84 -16.80 19.34
CA GLY A 332 7.27 -18.00 19.93
C GLY A 332 7.22 -18.00 21.47
N LEU A 333 7.71 -16.94 22.14
CA LEU A 333 7.65 -16.84 23.60
C LEU A 333 6.21 -16.80 24.12
N HIS A 334 5.30 -16.10 23.39
CA HIS A 334 3.89 -16.05 23.76
C HIS A 334 3.26 -17.43 23.81
N GLN A 335 3.49 -18.24 22.78
CA GLN A 335 3.01 -19.61 22.67
C GLN A 335 3.65 -20.55 23.74
N ALA A 336 4.93 -20.30 24.06
CA ALA A 336 5.60 -21.04 25.14
C ALA A 336 4.99 -20.71 26.52
N ILE A 337 4.57 -19.45 26.76
CA ILE A 337 3.84 -19.06 27.98
C ILE A 337 2.44 -19.66 27.98
N GLU A 338 1.73 -19.68 26.85
CA GLU A 338 0.44 -20.35 26.71
C GLU A 338 0.54 -21.84 27.03
N ALA A 339 1.59 -22.53 26.56
CA ALA A 339 1.85 -23.92 26.91
C ALA A 339 2.13 -24.08 28.41
N LYS A 340 2.93 -23.19 29.01
CA LYS A 340 3.24 -23.19 30.45
C LYS A 340 2.00 -23.08 31.32
N GLU A 341 1.09 -22.18 30.97
CA GLU A 341 -0.14 -21.92 31.70
C GLU A 341 -1.29 -22.87 31.33
N GLY A 342 -1.08 -23.72 30.32
CA GLY A 342 -2.09 -24.70 29.87
C GLY A 342 -3.31 -24.10 29.22
N VAL A 343 -3.19 -22.88 28.69
CA VAL A 343 -4.24 -22.22 27.91
C VAL A 343 -4.13 -22.61 26.43
N GLU A 344 -5.12 -22.22 25.63
CA GLU A 344 -5.11 -22.53 24.21
C GLU A 344 -3.95 -21.80 23.50
N ILE A 345 -3.04 -22.58 22.87
CA ILE A 345 -1.90 -22.06 22.13
C ILE A 345 -2.42 -21.42 20.85
N GLN A 346 -2.25 -20.10 20.75
CA GLN A 346 -2.60 -19.34 19.57
C GLN A 346 -1.61 -19.57 18.43
N GLN A 347 -2.06 -19.32 17.19
CA GLN A 347 -1.17 -19.41 16.04
C GLN A 347 -0.05 -18.38 16.15
N GLU A 348 1.18 -18.79 15.89
CA GLU A 348 2.28 -17.84 15.70
C GLU A 348 2.06 -17.07 14.41
N THR A 349 1.95 -15.75 14.53
CA THR A 349 1.80 -14.86 13.35
C THR A 349 3.18 -14.46 12.87
N LYS A 350 3.52 -14.89 11.66
CA LYS A 350 4.76 -14.47 10.99
C LYS A 350 4.41 -13.45 9.89
N THR A 351 5.15 -12.34 9.86
CA THR A 351 5.05 -11.40 8.74
C THR A 351 5.52 -12.08 7.46
N LEU A 352 4.62 -12.21 6.50
CA LEU A 352 4.87 -12.84 5.21
C LEU A 352 5.33 -11.83 4.16
N ALA A 353 4.71 -10.66 4.15
CA ALA A 353 5.04 -9.58 3.23
C ALA A 353 4.75 -8.22 3.86
N THR A 354 5.55 -7.23 3.52
CA THR A 354 5.37 -5.85 3.97
C THR A 354 5.84 -4.86 2.92
N ILE A 355 5.17 -3.71 2.82
CA ILE A 355 5.59 -2.57 2.02
C ILE A 355 5.07 -1.28 2.64
N THR A 356 5.80 -0.18 2.52
CA THR A 356 5.30 1.16 2.86
C THR A 356 4.66 1.82 1.65
N PHE A 357 3.74 2.77 1.85
CA PHE A 357 3.18 3.53 0.74
C PHE A 357 4.26 4.26 -0.05
N GLN A 358 5.24 4.84 0.64
CA GLN A 358 6.38 5.47 -0.02
C GLN A 358 7.07 4.56 -1.05
N ASN A 359 7.36 3.32 -0.67
CA ASN A 359 8.01 2.37 -1.57
C ASN A 359 7.07 1.91 -2.70
N LEU A 360 5.80 1.71 -2.40
CA LEU A 360 4.79 1.31 -3.38
C LEU A 360 4.62 2.35 -4.48
N PHE A 361 4.36 3.62 -4.10
CA PHE A 361 4.07 4.67 -5.08
C PHE A 361 5.29 5.08 -5.89
N ARG A 362 6.51 4.92 -5.36
CA ARG A 362 7.75 5.10 -6.13
C ARG A 362 7.97 4.07 -7.25
N MET A 363 7.19 2.99 -7.29
CA MET A 363 7.27 2.00 -8.38
C MET A 363 6.40 2.36 -9.59
N TYR A 364 5.55 3.36 -9.49
CA TYR A 364 4.82 3.85 -10.65
C TYR A 364 5.76 4.51 -11.65
N ASN A 365 5.55 4.26 -12.94
CA ASN A 365 6.31 4.92 -14.01
C ASN A 365 6.04 6.42 -14.04
N LYS A 366 4.79 6.83 -13.74
CA LYS A 366 4.35 8.22 -13.58
C LYS A 366 3.49 8.34 -12.34
N LEU A 367 3.78 9.35 -11.53
CA LEU A 367 3.06 9.67 -10.30
C LEU A 367 2.69 11.14 -10.31
N SER A 368 1.47 11.45 -9.94
CA SER A 368 1.01 12.82 -9.71
C SER A 368 -0.04 12.84 -8.60
N GLY A 369 -0.35 14.01 -8.10
CA GLY A 369 -1.33 14.10 -7.06
C GLY A 369 -1.95 15.48 -6.90
N MET A 370 -3.01 15.54 -6.12
CA MET A 370 -3.73 16.77 -5.81
C MET A 370 -4.09 16.83 -4.33
N THR A 371 -3.99 18.02 -3.77
CA THR A 371 -4.38 18.32 -2.39
C THR A 371 -4.65 19.82 -2.23
N GLY A 372 -5.21 20.21 -1.09
CA GLY A 372 -5.38 21.62 -0.72
C GLY A 372 -4.20 22.22 0.03
N THR A 373 -3.18 21.43 0.39
CA THR A 373 -2.15 21.77 1.39
C THR A 373 -0.73 21.33 0.99
N ALA A 374 -0.43 21.23 -0.32
CA ALA A 374 0.87 20.73 -0.80
C ALA A 374 2.07 21.63 -0.44
N LYS A 375 1.86 22.93 -0.34
CA LYS A 375 2.95 23.92 -0.20
C LYS A 375 3.82 23.72 1.03
N THR A 376 3.26 23.22 2.13
CA THR A 376 4.00 22.96 3.36
C THR A 376 4.96 21.78 3.23
N GLU A 377 4.65 20.81 2.37
CA GLU A 377 5.38 19.56 2.18
C GLU A 377 6.14 19.50 0.84
N GLU A 378 6.26 20.64 0.14
CA GLU A 378 6.89 20.75 -1.18
C GLU A 378 8.28 20.14 -1.25
N GLU A 379 9.10 20.33 -0.22
CA GLU A 379 10.47 19.84 -0.15
C GLU A 379 10.51 18.31 -0.09
N GLU A 380 9.61 17.68 0.70
CA GLU A 380 9.49 16.22 0.80
C GLU A 380 8.97 15.60 -0.50
N PHE A 381 7.96 16.20 -1.14
CA PHE A 381 7.47 15.72 -2.44
C PHE A 381 8.57 15.71 -3.50
N ARG A 382 9.40 16.73 -3.52
CA ARG A 382 10.51 16.84 -4.46
C ARG A 382 11.61 15.82 -4.17
N GLU A 383 12.05 15.72 -2.91
CA GLU A 383 13.17 14.84 -2.54
C GLU A 383 12.81 13.35 -2.66
N ILE A 384 11.59 12.97 -2.29
CA ILE A 384 11.19 11.56 -2.21
C ILE A 384 10.63 11.06 -3.55
N TYR A 385 9.79 11.89 -4.21
CA TYR A 385 9.02 11.45 -5.38
C TYR A 385 9.37 12.20 -6.67
N ASN A 386 10.25 13.21 -6.61
CA ASN A 386 10.59 14.10 -7.75
C ASN A 386 9.35 14.79 -8.35
N MET A 387 8.39 15.17 -7.50
CA MET A 387 7.19 15.93 -7.87
C MET A 387 7.33 17.40 -7.43
N TYR A 388 6.81 18.32 -8.26
CA TYR A 388 6.88 19.76 -8.07
C TYR A 388 5.49 20.37 -7.92
#